data_ebffb89efe4a8b1a3c7423feef9d581f
#
_entry.id   ebffb89efe4a8b1a3c7423feef9d581f
#
_cell.length_a   1.000
_cell.length_b   1.000
_cell.length_c   1.000
_cell.angle_alpha   90.00
_cell.angle_beta   90.00
_cell.angle_gamma   90.00
#
_symmetry.space_group_name_H-M   'P 1'
#
loop_
_entity.id
_entity.type
_entity.pdbx_description
1 polymer ?
#
loop_
_entity_poly.entity_id
_entity_poly.type
_entity_poly.pdbx_seq_one_letter_code
_entity_poly.pdbx_strand_id
1 'polypeptide(L)'
;AINAYVVPKEGGMKEATAILYREMLRAHRHGFTESEYARARAEYLTHLESAYNERDKVKSQRYCKEYVRHFIDNEPIPGIENEYAIMNQLAPNLPVEFVNQVVQSLMSDSNLVVMAMMPEKEGVTYPTEEEIAVMLTEVAAEEIAPYVDKVSDEPLMSEEPVGGKVVKTKEAKYG
;
A
#
# COMPACT_ATOMS: atom_id res chain seq x y z
N ALA A 1 -13.11 5.98 -0.03
CA ALA A 1 -12.22 6.94 -0.73
C ALA A 1 -10.82 6.36 -0.84
N ILE A 2 -10.14 6.60 -1.97
CA ILE A 2 -8.73 6.27 -2.14
C ILE A 2 -7.91 7.49 -1.71
N ASN A 3 -6.88 7.27 -0.90
CA ASN A 3 -5.92 8.29 -0.53
C ASN A 3 -4.54 7.90 -1.03
N ALA A 4 -3.85 8.82 -1.69
CA ALA A 4 -2.46 8.68 -2.08
C ALA A 4 -1.67 9.89 -1.58
N TYR A 5 -0.44 9.68 -1.17
CA TYR A 5 0.41 10.75 -0.69
C TYR A 5 1.85 10.56 -1.16
N VAL A 6 2.55 11.66 -1.27
CA VAL A 6 3.98 11.69 -1.57
C VAL A 6 4.67 12.69 -0.65
N VAL A 7 5.87 12.36 -0.22
CA VAL A 7 6.73 13.26 0.55
C VAL A 7 7.88 13.69 -0.36
N PRO A 8 7.80 14.90 -0.94
CA PRO A 8 8.82 15.39 -1.85
C PRO A 8 10.11 15.79 -1.14
N LYS A 9 11.21 15.80 -1.87
CA LYS A 9 12.40 16.53 -1.46
C LYS A 9 12.14 18.04 -1.56
N GLU A 10 12.97 18.83 -0.88
CA GLU A 10 12.90 20.29 -0.94
C GLU A 10 12.90 20.79 -2.39
N GLY A 11 11.96 21.67 -2.72
CA GLY A 11 11.77 22.20 -4.07
C GLY A 11 11.11 21.25 -5.08
N GLY A 12 10.93 19.96 -4.74
CA GLY A 12 10.40 18.94 -5.67
C GLY A 12 8.88 18.73 -5.62
N MET A 13 8.11 19.65 -5.03
CA MET A 13 6.66 19.46 -4.82
C MET A 13 5.90 19.22 -6.12
N LYS A 14 6.08 20.07 -7.12
CA LYS A 14 5.38 19.98 -8.40
C LYS A 14 5.68 18.65 -9.13
N GLU A 15 6.96 18.27 -9.20
CA GLU A 15 7.38 17.02 -9.83
C GLU A 15 6.85 15.79 -9.08
N ALA A 16 6.96 15.78 -7.75
CA ALA A 16 6.49 14.67 -6.94
C ALA A 16 4.96 14.48 -7.05
N THR A 17 4.20 15.59 -7.09
CA THR A 17 2.74 15.55 -7.29
C THR A 17 2.39 15.03 -8.68
N ALA A 18 3.13 15.44 -9.71
CA ALA A 18 2.94 14.94 -11.07
C ALA A 18 3.21 13.42 -11.16
N ILE A 19 4.29 12.95 -10.52
CA ILE A 19 4.62 11.52 -10.47
C ILE A 19 3.51 10.75 -9.75
N LEU A 20 3.09 11.22 -8.56
CA LEU A 20 2.02 10.57 -7.80
C LEU A 20 0.74 10.45 -8.63
N TYR A 21 0.31 11.54 -9.26
CA TYR A 21 -0.91 11.54 -10.07
C TYR A 21 -0.79 10.65 -11.30
N ARG A 22 0.37 10.64 -11.96
CA ARG A 22 0.66 9.73 -13.10
C ARG A 22 0.56 8.26 -12.70
N GLU A 23 1.10 7.88 -11.54
CA GLU A 23 1.00 6.50 -11.04
C GLU A 23 -0.44 6.12 -10.65
N MET A 24 -1.20 7.05 -10.07
CA MET A 24 -2.63 6.84 -9.83
C MET A 24 -3.39 6.60 -11.15
N LEU A 25 -3.14 7.43 -12.17
CA LEU A 25 -3.75 7.25 -13.49
C LEU A 25 -3.31 5.96 -14.17
N ARG A 26 -2.05 5.55 -13.99
CA ARG A 26 -1.54 4.26 -14.47
C ARG A 26 -2.33 3.10 -13.87
N ALA A 27 -2.49 3.08 -12.56
CA ALA A 27 -3.28 2.06 -11.86
C ALA A 27 -4.75 2.07 -12.30
N HIS A 28 -5.35 3.25 -12.49
CA HIS A 28 -6.72 3.38 -12.97
C HIS A 28 -6.91 2.89 -14.41
N ARG A 29 -6.01 3.25 -15.33
CA ARG A 29 -6.14 2.95 -16.77
C ARG A 29 -5.75 1.51 -17.11
N HIS A 30 -4.75 0.97 -16.44
CA HIS A 30 -4.14 -0.32 -16.77
C HIS A 30 -4.31 -1.40 -15.71
N GLY A 31 -4.68 -1.01 -14.47
CA GLY A 31 -4.72 -1.92 -13.33
C GLY A 31 -3.32 -2.31 -12.84
N PHE A 32 -3.30 -3.30 -11.97
CA PHE A 32 -2.10 -3.94 -11.45
C PHE A 32 -1.79 -5.23 -12.21
N THR A 33 -0.52 -5.59 -12.27
CA THR A 33 -0.08 -6.87 -12.83
C THR A 33 -0.32 -8.02 -11.85
N GLU A 34 -0.36 -9.24 -12.36
CA GLU A 34 -0.46 -10.44 -11.52
C GLU A 34 0.69 -10.54 -10.51
N SER A 35 1.90 -10.17 -10.90
CA SER A 35 3.09 -10.20 -10.04
C SER A 35 3.03 -9.16 -8.91
N GLU A 36 2.54 -7.94 -9.17
CA GLU A 36 2.29 -6.94 -8.12
C GLU A 36 1.23 -7.42 -7.14
N TYR A 37 0.12 -7.94 -7.67
CA TYR A 37 -0.96 -8.48 -6.86
C TYR A 37 -0.50 -9.68 -6.01
N ALA A 38 0.25 -10.61 -6.57
CA ALA A 38 0.77 -11.77 -5.85
C ALA A 38 1.65 -11.37 -4.67
N ARG A 39 2.52 -10.36 -4.84
CA ARG A 39 3.35 -9.82 -3.75
C ARG A 39 2.51 -9.15 -2.67
N ALA A 40 1.59 -8.28 -3.05
CA ALA A 40 0.71 -7.59 -2.11
C ALA A 40 -0.16 -8.57 -1.32
N ARG A 41 -0.68 -9.60 -1.98
CA ARG A 41 -1.45 -10.68 -1.36
C ARG A 41 -0.63 -11.48 -0.36
N ALA A 42 0.61 -11.83 -0.71
CA ALA A 42 1.51 -12.55 0.19
C ALA A 42 1.86 -11.73 1.43
N GLU A 43 2.15 -10.45 1.25
CA GLU A 43 2.41 -9.51 2.36
C GLU A 43 1.19 -9.35 3.28
N TYR A 44 0.00 -9.17 2.69
CA TYR A 44 -1.24 -9.08 3.44
C TYR A 44 -1.50 -10.32 4.30
N LEU A 45 -1.35 -11.52 3.72
CA LEU A 45 -1.56 -12.77 4.46
C LEU A 45 -0.52 -12.96 5.58
N THR A 46 0.73 -12.56 5.37
CA THR A 46 1.78 -12.58 6.40
C THR A 46 1.44 -11.63 7.55
N HIS A 47 0.97 -10.42 7.25
CA HIS A 47 0.53 -9.47 8.29
C HIS A 47 -0.69 -9.98 9.05
N LEU A 48 -1.62 -10.60 8.36
CA LEU A 48 -2.82 -11.19 8.97
C LEU A 48 -2.47 -12.36 9.90
N GLU A 49 -1.55 -13.23 9.48
CA GLU A 49 -1.02 -14.31 10.31
C GLU A 49 -0.34 -13.77 11.58
N SER A 50 0.51 -12.75 11.44
CA SER A 50 1.15 -12.10 12.57
C SER A 50 0.13 -11.50 13.54
N ALA A 51 -0.91 -10.83 13.01
CA ALA A 51 -2.00 -10.28 13.82
C ALA A 51 -2.79 -11.36 14.56
N TYR A 52 -3.04 -12.50 13.91
CA TYR A 52 -3.68 -13.67 14.53
C TYR A 52 -2.83 -14.26 15.64
N ASN A 53 -1.53 -14.45 15.42
CA ASN A 53 -0.60 -15.02 16.41
C ASN A 53 -0.41 -14.11 17.63
N GLU A 54 -0.54 -12.80 17.46
CA GLU A 54 -0.36 -11.79 18.51
C GLU A 54 -1.69 -11.27 19.10
N ARG A 55 -2.83 -11.90 18.79
CA ARG A 55 -4.15 -11.42 19.17
C ARG A 55 -4.34 -11.18 20.67
N ASP A 56 -3.70 -12.00 21.51
CA ASP A 56 -3.77 -11.88 22.96
C ASP A 56 -2.92 -10.71 23.53
N LYS A 57 -2.07 -10.09 22.69
CA LYS A 57 -1.19 -8.98 23.07
C LYS A 57 -1.65 -7.63 22.53
N VAL A 58 -2.83 -7.58 21.91
CA VAL A 58 -3.35 -6.38 21.24
C VAL A 58 -3.77 -5.34 22.28
N LYS A 59 -3.33 -4.09 22.07
CA LYS A 59 -3.74 -2.96 22.91
C LYS A 59 -5.20 -2.59 22.63
N SER A 60 -5.94 -2.22 23.68
CA SER A 60 -7.36 -1.82 23.60
C SER A 60 -7.65 -0.72 22.57
N GLN A 61 -6.70 0.17 22.32
CA GLN A 61 -6.82 1.23 21.32
C GLN A 61 -7.11 0.70 19.90
N ARG A 62 -6.63 -0.49 19.54
CA ARG A 62 -6.91 -1.11 18.24
C ARG A 62 -8.39 -1.47 18.13
N TYR A 63 -8.95 -2.08 19.18
CA TYR A 63 -10.38 -2.41 19.22
C TYR A 63 -11.28 -1.17 19.20
N CYS A 64 -10.89 -0.09 19.89
CA CYS A 64 -11.62 1.18 19.83
C CYS A 64 -11.74 1.71 18.40
N LYS A 65 -10.68 1.63 17.59
CA LYS A 65 -10.73 2.07 16.18
C LYS A 65 -11.70 1.22 15.34
N GLU A 66 -11.73 -0.07 15.59
CA GLU A 66 -12.64 -1.00 14.92
C GLU A 66 -14.10 -0.69 15.28
N TYR A 67 -14.40 -0.49 16.56
CA TYR A 67 -15.73 -0.13 17.02
C TYR A 67 -16.20 1.24 16.51
N VAL A 68 -15.30 2.21 16.39
CA VAL A 68 -15.62 3.52 15.82
C VAL A 68 -16.00 3.39 14.33
N ARG A 69 -15.24 2.62 13.54
CA ARG A 69 -15.60 2.38 12.14
C ARG A 69 -16.93 1.64 12.01
N HIS A 70 -17.15 0.65 12.86
CA HIS A 70 -18.43 -0.03 12.90
C HIS A 70 -19.60 0.94 13.17
N PHE A 71 -19.43 1.84 14.14
CA PHE A 71 -20.46 2.80 14.52
C PHE A 71 -20.73 3.84 13.42
N ILE A 72 -19.68 4.35 12.78
CA ILE A 72 -19.78 5.41 11.76
C ILE A 72 -20.17 4.84 10.41
N ASP A 73 -19.53 3.77 9.98
CA ASP A 73 -19.57 3.26 8.61
C ASP A 73 -20.31 1.92 8.50
N ASN A 74 -20.80 1.38 9.62
CA ASN A 74 -21.44 0.06 9.71
C ASN A 74 -20.53 -1.07 9.19
N GLU A 75 -19.20 -0.92 9.35
CA GLU A 75 -18.26 -1.99 9.01
C GLU A 75 -18.48 -3.21 9.91
N PRO A 76 -18.43 -4.44 9.38
CA PRO A 76 -18.53 -5.64 10.21
C PRO A 76 -17.33 -5.77 11.15
N ILE A 77 -17.55 -6.37 12.32
CA ILE A 77 -16.52 -6.69 13.30
C ILE A 77 -16.38 -8.22 13.38
N PRO A 78 -15.68 -8.87 12.45
CA PRO A 78 -15.56 -10.31 12.43
C PRO A 78 -14.68 -10.87 13.57
N GLY A 79 -13.78 -10.05 14.10
CA GLY A 79 -12.69 -10.50 14.94
C GLY A 79 -11.58 -11.19 14.15
N ILE A 80 -10.36 -11.14 14.67
CA ILE A 80 -9.15 -11.59 13.96
C ILE A 80 -9.19 -13.09 13.60
N GLU A 81 -9.81 -13.93 14.41
CA GLU A 81 -9.94 -15.36 14.17
C GLU A 81 -10.77 -15.65 12.91
N ASN A 82 -11.90 -14.97 12.78
CA ASN A 82 -12.77 -15.12 11.61
C ASN A 82 -12.17 -14.45 10.38
N GLU A 83 -11.57 -13.27 10.53
CA GLU A 83 -10.88 -12.57 9.45
C GLU A 83 -9.75 -13.45 8.88
N TYR A 84 -8.93 -14.04 9.75
CA TYR A 84 -7.86 -14.94 9.36
C TYR A 84 -8.38 -16.17 8.60
N ALA A 85 -9.44 -16.82 9.11
CA ALA A 85 -10.02 -17.98 8.47
C ALA A 85 -10.63 -17.64 7.08
N ILE A 86 -11.39 -16.55 7.00
CA ILE A 86 -12.05 -16.10 5.75
C ILE A 86 -11.01 -15.72 4.72
N MET A 87 -10.02 -14.91 5.09
CA MET A 87 -9.05 -14.38 4.13
C MET A 87 -8.08 -15.43 3.62
N ASN A 88 -7.72 -16.44 4.43
CA ASN A 88 -6.91 -17.56 3.95
C ASN A 88 -7.66 -18.43 2.91
N GLN A 89 -8.99 -18.47 2.96
CA GLN A 89 -9.79 -19.14 1.94
C GLN A 89 -10.02 -18.25 0.70
N LEU A 90 -10.30 -16.98 0.93
CA LEU A 90 -10.71 -16.05 -0.13
C LEU A 90 -9.52 -15.57 -0.97
N ALA A 91 -8.46 -15.07 -0.32
CA ALA A 91 -7.37 -14.38 -1.00
C ALA A 91 -6.65 -15.22 -2.07
N PRO A 92 -6.40 -16.53 -1.90
CA PRO A 92 -5.81 -17.37 -2.95
C PRO A 92 -6.67 -17.51 -4.21
N ASN A 93 -7.99 -17.35 -4.05
CA ASN A 93 -8.98 -17.56 -5.13
C ASN A 93 -9.46 -16.24 -5.74
N LEU A 94 -8.99 -15.10 -5.25
CA LEU A 94 -9.36 -13.80 -5.78
C LEU A 94 -8.44 -13.43 -6.94
N PRO A 95 -8.97 -13.27 -8.17
CA PRO A 95 -8.15 -12.90 -9.33
C PRO A 95 -7.81 -11.41 -9.33
N VAL A 96 -6.69 -11.04 -9.95
CA VAL A 96 -6.23 -9.64 -10.07
C VAL A 96 -7.25 -8.78 -10.82
N GLU A 97 -7.98 -9.36 -11.77
CA GLU A 97 -9.02 -8.66 -12.55
C GLU A 97 -10.12 -8.09 -11.66
N PHE A 98 -10.49 -8.81 -10.60
CA PHE A 98 -11.47 -8.31 -9.63
C PHE A 98 -10.93 -7.10 -8.87
N VAL A 99 -9.67 -7.15 -8.44
CA VAL A 99 -9.01 -6.02 -7.77
C VAL A 99 -8.94 -4.81 -8.70
N ASN A 100 -8.59 -5.03 -9.97
CA ASN A 100 -8.53 -3.98 -10.98
C ASN A 100 -9.89 -3.33 -11.24
N GLN A 101 -10.97 -4.10 -11.32
CA GLN A 101 -12.33 -3.57 -11.42
C GLN A 101 -12.71 -2.71 -10.21
N VAL A 102 -12.36 -3.13 -9.01
CA VAL A 102 -12.61 -2.35 -7.77
C VAL A 102 -11.84 -1.03 -7.83
N VAL A 103 -10.56 -1.04 -8.17
CA VAL A 103 -9.74 0.18 -8.28
C VAL A 103 -10.32 1.14 -9.31
N GLN A 104 -10.71 0.64 -10.49
CA GLN A 104 -11.33 1.46 -11.53
C GLN A 104 -12.65 2.08 -11.06
N SER A 105 -13.46 1.36 -10.27
CA SER A 105 -14.72 1.86 -9.75
C SER A 105 -14.56 2.91 -8.63
N LEU A 106 -13.44 2.87 -7.90
CA LEU A 106 -13.17 3.77 -6.78
C LEU A 106 -12.51 5.08 -7.20
N MET A 107 -11.88 5.11 -8.37
CA MET A 107 -11.22 6.31 -8.91
C MET A 107 -12.19 7.07 -9.81
N SER A 108 -12.40 8.34 -9.53
CA SER A 108 -13.28 9.22 -10.28
C SER A 108 -12.71 10.63 -10.32
N ASP A 109 -12.82 11.29 -11.46
CA ASP A 109 -12.39 12.69 -11.63
C ASP A 109 -13.35 13.68 -10.92
N SER A 110 -14.54 13.24 -10.55
CA SER A 110 -15.59 14.10 -10.03
C SER A 110 -15.41 14.58 -8.58
N ASN A 111 -14.53 13.94 -7.80
CA ASN A 111 -14.29 14.26 -6.39
C ASN A 111 -12.80 14.18 -6.04
N LEU A 112 -11.95 14.67 -6.92
CA LEU A 112 -10.51 14.76 -6.67
C LEU A 112 -10.22 15.96 -5.77
N VAL A 113 -9.62 15.70 -4.61
CA VAL A 113 -9.10 16.73 -3.70
C VAL A 113 -7.59 16.58 -3.61
N VAL A 114 -6.87 17.65 -3.91
CA VAL A 114 -5.42 17.72 -3.76
C VAL A 114 -5.08 18.65 -2.61
N MET A 115 -4.31 18.15 -1.65
CA MET A 115 -3.86 18.93 -0.50
C MET A 115 -2.33 18.93 -0.47
N ALA A 116 -1.73 20.12 -0.53
CA ALA A 116 -0.29 20.30 -0.39
C ALA A 116 0.01 21.00 0.94
N MET A 117 0.78 20.34 1.81
CA MET A 117 1.22 20.90 3.09
C MET A 117 2.74 21.07 3.04
N MET A 118 3.18 22.29 3.28
CA MET A 118 4.59 22.67 3.15
C MET A 118 4.99 23.56 4.32
N PRO A 119 6.21 23.35 4.88
CA PRO A 119 6.75 24.29 5.85
C PRO A 119 7.09 25.62 5.17
N GLU A 120 6.75 26.73 5.78
CA GLU A 120 7.23 28.04 5.32
C GLU A 120 8.76 28.10 5.48
N LYS A 121 9.48 28.33 4.37
CA LYS A 121 10.94 28.38 4.36
C LYS A 121 11.44 29.48 3.45
N GLU A 122 12.33 30.32 3.98
CA GLU A 122 12.95 31.40 3.23
C GLU A 122 13.76 30.89 2.03
N GLY A 123 13.56 31.50 0.87
CA GLY A 123 14.25 31.13 -0.37
C GLY A 123 13.68 29.93 -1.11
N VAL A 124 12.61 29.30 -0.62
CA VAL A 124 11.91 28.22 -1.31
C VAL A 124 10.62 28.74 -1.94
N THR A 125 10.46 28.52 -3.23
CA THR A 125 9.23 28.84 -3.97
C THR A 125 8.39 27.57 -4.10
N TYR A 126 7.13 27.68 -3.72
CA TYR A 126 6.15 26.59 -3.84
C TYR A 126 5.20 26.86 -5.00
N PRO A 127 4.68 25.80 -5.66
CA PRO A 127 3.71 25.96 -6.74
C PRO A 127 2.41 26.55 -6.19
N THR A 128 1.76 27.37 -7.01
CA THR A 128 0.41 27.88 -6.71
C THR A 128 -0.64 26.80 -6.99
N GLU A 129 -1.87 27.03 -6.52
CA GLU A 129 -3.01 26.14 -6.79
C GLU A 129 -3.27 26.03 -8.31
N GLU A 130 -3.17 27.14 -9.04
CA GLU A 130 -3.33 27.17 -10.49
C GLU A 130 -2.24 26.37 -11.22
N GLU A 131 -0.99 26.46 -10.78
CA GLU A 131 0.12 25.69 -11.34
C GLU A 131 -0.06 24.19 -11.11
N ILE A 132 -0.58 23.78 -9.94
CA ILE A 132 -0.93 22.39 -9.65
C ILE A 132 -2.09 21.94 -10.53
N ALA A 133 -3.15 22.73 -10.67
CA ALA A 133 -4.31 22.39 -11.50
C ALA A 133 -3.94 22.22 -12.97
N VAL A 134 -3.10 23.12 -13.52
CA VAL A 134 -2.59 23.01 -14.89
C VAL A 134 -1.76 21.73 -15.04
N MET A 135 -0.84 21.46 -14.12
CA MET A 135 0.00 20.26 -14.15
C MET A 135 -0.84 18.96 -14.10
N LEU A 136 -1.89 18.91 -13.27
CA LEU A 136 -2.79 17.74 -13.23
C LEU A 136 -3.48 17.52 -14.58
N THR A 137 -3.91 18.61 -15.24
CA THR A 137 -4.54 18.55 -16.56
C THR A 137 -3.55 18.05 -17.62
N GLU A 138 -2.30 18.52 -17.60
CA GLU A 138 -1.23 18.08 -18.49
C GLU A 138 -0.93 16.59 -18.30
N VAL A 139 -0.77 16.13 -17.05
CA VAL A 139 -0.54 14.71 -16.73
C VAL A 139 -1.73 13.84 -17.13
N ALA A 140 -2.97 14.33 -16.97
CA ALA A 140 -4.15 13.61 -17.40
C ALA A 140 -4.22 13.39 -18.92
N ALA A 141 -3.62 14.30 -19.69
CA ALA A 141 -3.55 14.21 -21.15
C ALA A 141 -2.37 13.34 -21.65
N GLU A 142 -1.45 12.94 -20.80
CA GLU A 142 -0.32 12.08 -21.16
C GLU A 142 -0.78 10.68 -21.62
N GLU A 143 -0.08 10.11 -22.59
CA GLU A 143 -0.13 8.70 -22.90
C GLU A 143 0.71 7.93 -21.90
N ILE A 144 0.04 7.35 -20.87
CA ILE A 144 0.71 6.64 -19.80
C ILE A 144 0.78 5.15 -20.17
N ALA A 145 2.00 4.61 -20.33
CA ALA A 145 2.20 3.20 -20.59
C ALA A 145 1.86 2.34 -19.35
N PRO A 146 1.40 1.09 -19.53
CA PRO A 146 1.21 0.17 -18.43
C PRO A 146 2.51 -0.08 -17.65
N TYR A 147 2.39 -0.47 -16.39
CA TYR A 147 3.53 -0.84 -15.57
C TYR A 147 4.18 -2.13 -16.12
N VAL A 148 5.50 -2.13 -16.18
CA VAL A 148 6.30 -3.30 -16.54
C VAL A 148 7.10 -3.72 -15.32
N ASP A 149 6.81 -4.90 -14.81
CA ASP A 149 7.53 -5.45 -13.67
C ASP A 149 8.96 -5.82 -14.07
N LYS A 150 9.92 -5.43 -13.23
CA LYS A 150 11.35 -5.69 -13.41
C LYS A 150 11.89 -6.63 -12.33
N VAL A 151 11.02 -7.45 -11.75
CA VAL A 151 11.44 -8.43 -10.75
C VAL A 151 12.31 -9.48 -11.43
N SER A 152 13.47 -9.73 -10.85
CA SER A 152 14.34 -10.83 -11.26
C SER A 152 13.84 -12.13 -10.61
N ASP A 153 13.72 -13.19 -11.40
CA ASP A 153 13.45 -14.54 -10.91
C ASP A 153 14.73 -15.24 -10.43
N GLU A 154 15.87 -14.55 -10.51
CA GLU A 154 17.13 -15.10 -10.02
C GLU A 154 17.11 -15.22 -8.50
N PRO A 155 17.61 -16.33 -7.94
CA PRO A 155 17.71 -16.51 -6.52
C PRO A 155 18.64 -15.46 -5.91
N LEU A 156 18.30 -15.00 -4.70
CA LEU A 156 19.05 -13.95 -3.99
C LEU A 156 20.54 -14.32 -3.77
N MET A 157 20.82 -15.61 -3.76
CA MET A 157 22.15 -16.18 -3.58
C MET A 157 22.39 -17.28 -4.63
N SER A 158 23.53 -17.28 -5.24
CA SER A 158 23.93 -18.28 -6.25
C SER A 158 24.09 -19.69 -5.66
N GLU A 159 24.38 -19.78 -4.37
CA GLU A 159 24.52 -21.02 -3.62
C GLU A 159 23.77 -20.91 -2.28
N GLU A 160 23.05 -21.96 -1.90
CA GLU A 160 22.41 -22.00 -0.58
C GLU A 160 23.50 -22.09 0.51
N PRO A 161 23.41 -21.27 1.58
CA PRO A 161 24.37 -21.35 2.66
C PRO A 161 24.25 -22.69 3.38
N VAL A 162 25.36 -23.39 3.48
CA VAL A 162 25.43 -24.63 4.26
C VAL A 162 25.26 -24.30 5.74
N GLY A 163 24.23 -24.85 6.36
CA GLY A 163 23.95 -24.67 7.78
C GLY A 163 25.13 -25.09 8.67
N GLY A 164 25.50 -24.25 9.61
CA GLY A 164 26.51 -24.58 10.61
C GLY A 164 26.00 -25.64 11.60
N LYS A 165 26.93 -26.40 12.21
CA LYS A 165 26.60 -27.32 13.30
C LYS A 165 26.61 -26.57 14.63
N VAL A 166 25.60 -26.83 15.46
CA VAL A 166 25.61 -26.37 16.86
C VAL A 166 26.70 -27.12 17.62
N VAL A 167 27.78 -26.44 17.95
CA VAL A 167 28.93 -27.03 18.63
C VAL A 167 28.83 -26.96 20.16
N LYS A 168 27.98 -26.08 20.71
CA LYS A 168 27.76 -25.93 22.15
C LYS A 168 26.42 -25.24 22.42
N THR A 169 25.67 -25.81 23.35
CA THR A 169 24.46 -25.18 23.92
C THR A 169 24.74 -24.84 25.39
N LYS A 170 24.38 -23.64 25.83
CA LYS A 170 24.39 -23.20 27.21
C LYS A 170 22.99 -22.76 27.60
N GLU A 171 22.51 -23.27 28.75
CA GLU A 171 21.31 -22.70 29.36
C GLU A 171 21.62 -21.29 29.86
N ALA A 172 20.80 -20.32 29.46
CA ALA A 172 20.89 -18.96 29.96
C ALA A 172 19.97 -18.81 31.18
N LYS A 173 20.47 -18.08 32.21
CA LYS A 173 19.71 -17.84 33.46
C LYS A 173 18.44 -17.00 33.22
N TYR A 174 18.32 -16.36 32.05
CA TYR A 174 17.21 -15.47 31.64
C TYR A 174 16.79 -15.75 30.18
N GLY A 175 16.72 -17.00 29.77
CA GLY A 175 16.25 -17.46 28.47
C GLY A 175 14.76 -17.56 28.42
#